data_7a009f54dee21e7fad0bfc8521bda5d7
#
_entry.id   7a009f54dee21e7fad0bfc8521bda5d7
#
_cell.length_a   1.000
_cell.length_b   1.000
_cell.length_c   1.000
_cell.angle_alpha   90.00
_cell.angle_beta   90.00
_cell.angle_gamma   90.00
#
_symmetry.space_group_name_H-M   'P 1'
#
loop_
_entity.id
_entity.type
_entity.pdbx_description
1 polymer ?
#
loop_
_entity_poly.entity_id
_entity_poly.type
_entity_poly.pdbx_seq_one_letter_code
_entity_poly.pdbx_strand_id
1 'polypeptide(L)'
;MHRTLVVSFFFFVAIKLFAQDTQNSVLNNEVSIQFDDVSLPTALRQLNREANLSFSYNSNIIPRNTRINESYNSVSVKYLLDDLLSKGNLYYREVNGTIVILKRIYSERAITGVVLDKETQEPLPFANVFIDNSTLGVPTDLEGRFKIDNIPDIGFNLVVSYVGYKSKSISFNYKQEVKDRNFIIEMEIDPIALEGIQVIGRSRKKNSGESRRLYKRFEQEFLGRSENAKDCEIINPDVLDFEVIDSLDNYKVTAEDILYIENRALGFRIGYLLEEFKFENGTKVNIGSAQFKELEPKSRRQYRRWEEAREQAYNGSVLHFLNALIMGRLEAEGFRVNIIQYDSVTSEYTTPLNPQPLDQILQIEKTEKEYLYRLKTVGDIEVTYRGEFEDDDYKKLYRSTSKSGNYKYTDKKARSSISLSDNQSLTSYQVFGLELDELELFQKSIIFFDKKETPVSFPGQFLSPRDVTFGGWWRWGAFSDVLPLNYRPTN
;
A
#
# COMPACT_ATOMS: atom_id res chain seq x y z
N MET A 1 -59.48 0.83 -39.03
CA MET A 1 -58.17 1.30 -39.54
C MET A 1 -57.78 2.52 -38.75
N HIS A 2 -56.54 2.63 -38.34
CA HIS A 2 -55.89 3.64 -37.49
C HIS A 2 -55.93 3.38 -36.01
N ARG A 3 -55.01 2.49 -35.58
CA ARG A 3 -54.39 2.51 -34.27
C ARG A 3 -53.06 1.76 -34.35
N THR A 4 -51.99 2.45 -34.68
CA THR A 4 -50.59 2.02 -34.46
C THR A 4 -49.69 3.17 -34.91
N LEU A 5 -49.23 3.99 -33.95
CA LEU A 5 -48.05 4.86 -34.11
C LEU A 5 -47.98 5.89 -32.98
N VAL A 6 -47.79 5.48 -31.74
CA VAL A 6 -47.36 6.41 -30.66
C VAL A 6 -46.64 5.63 -29.52
N VAL A 7 -45.78 4.69 -29.79
CA VAL A 7 -44.99 4.01 -28.71
C VAL A 7 -43.48 3.99 -29.02
N SER A 8 -43.02 4.76 -30.00
CA SER A 8 -41.58 4.69 -30.39
C SER A 8 -40.76 5.95 -30.10
N PHE A 9 -41.27 6.89 -29.31
CA PHE A 9 -40.56 8.17 -29.09
C PHE A 9 -40.13 8.44 -27.65
N PHE A 10 -40.40 7.53 -26.71
CA PHE A 10 -39.97 7.71 -25.31
C PHE A 10 -38.75 6.90 -24.87
N PHE A 11 -38.13 6.11 -25.75
CA PHE A 11 -36.98 5.29 -25.42
C PHE A 11 -35.62 5.90 -25.82
N PHE A 12 -35.60 7.08 -26.44
CA PHE A 12 -34.36 7.71 -26.91
C PHE A 12 -33.92 8.92 -26.08
N VAL A 13 -34.65 9.30 -25.02
CA VAL A 13 -34.27 10.42 -24.13
C VAL A 13 -33.59 9.97 -22.82
N ALA A 14 -33.70 8.69 -22.47
CA ALA A 14 -33.11 8.18 -21.23
C ALA A 14 -31.62 7.71 -21.34
N ILE A 15 -31.03 7.71 -22.54
CA ILE A 15 -29.63 7.28 -22.75
C ILE A 15 -28.64 8.46 -22.83
N LYS A 16 -29.10 9.70 -22.70
CA LYS A 16 -28.22 10.88 -22.76
C LYS A 16 -27.88 11.51 -21.40
N LEU A 17 -28.21 10.87 -20.28
CA LEU A 17 -27.93 11.40 -18.95
C LEU A 17 -26.85 10.63 -18.17
N PHE A 18 -26.17 9.65 -18.78
CA PHE A 18 -25.05 8.92 -18.16
C PHE A 18 -23.74 9.01 -18.93
N ALA A 19 -23.52 10.04 -19.70
CA ALA A 19 -22.28 10.27 -20.41
C ALA A 19 -21.93 11.76 -20.39
N GLN A 20 -21.55 12.28 -19.21
CA GLN A 20 -20.74 13.49 -19.05
C GLN A 20 -20.43 13.71 -17.58
N ASP A 21 -19.45 12.94 -17.07
CA ASP A 21 -18.50 13.42 -16.07
C ASP A 21 -17.11 12.98 -16.51
N THR A 22 -16.67 13.43 -17.66
CA THR A 22 -15.27 13.75 -17.85
C THR A 22 -15.05 14.99 -16.98
N GLN A 23 -14.63 14.79 -15.73
CA GLN A 23 -14.09 15.87 -14.90
C GLN A 23 -13.07 16.60 -15.77
N ASN A 24 -13.32 17.87 -16.08
CA ASN A 24 -12.34 18.73 -16.71
C ASN A 24 -11.20 18.86 -15.71
N SER A 25 -10.15 18.04 -15.85
CA SER A 25 -8.96 18.13 -15.04
C SER A 25 -8.43 19.57 -15.11
N VAL A 26 -8.20 20.20 -13.95
CA VAL A 26 -7.63 21.55 -13.87
C VAL A 26 -6.24 21.62 -14.51
N LEU A 27 -5.59 20.47 -14.70
CA LEU A 27 -4.27 20.34 -15.32
C LEU A 27 -4.26 20.68 -16.80
N ASN A 28 -5.41 20.62 -17.49
CA ASN A 28 -5.53 20.94 -18.92
C ASN A 28 -5.77 22.43 -19.16
N ASN A 29 -6.04 23.23 -18.13
CA ASN A 29 -6.22 24.66 -18.27
C ASN A 29 -4.94 25.34 -18.74
N GLU A 30 -5.05 26.31 -19.63
CA GLU A 30 -3.91 27.13 -20.06
C GLU A 30 -3.70 28.31 -19.10
N VAL A 31 -2.46 28.62 -18.82
CA VAL A 31 -2.06 29.76 -17.96
C VAL A 31 -0.87 30.48 -18.56
N SER A 32 -0.85 31.80 -18.38
CA SER A 32 0.29 32.66 -18.67
C SER A 32 0.69 33.35 -17.37
N ILE A 33 1.94 33.17 -16.95
CA ILE A 33 2.44 33.68 -15.66
C ILE A 33 3.94 33.95 -15.74
N GLN A 34 4.40 35.00 -15.06
CA GLN A 34 5.80 35.34 -14.93
C GLN A 34 6.25 35.31 -13.46
N PHE A 35 7.39 34.73 -13.23
CA PHE A 35 8.06 34.68 -11.93
C PHE A 35 9.38 35.42 -12.00
N ASP A 36 9.54 36.47 -11.21
CA ASP A 36 10.72 37.32 -11.17
C ASP A 36 11.52 37.02 -9.89
N ASP A 37 12.42 36.06 -9.96
CA ASP A 37 13.30 35.61 -8.87
C ASP A 37 12.56 35.39 -7.53
N VAL A 38 11.43 34.69 -7.56
CA VAL A 38 10.64 34.38 -6.38
C VAL A 38 10.98 33.02 -5.79
N SER A 39 10.73 32.80 -4.52
CA SER A 39 10.89 31.46 -3.94
C SER A 39 9.77 30.50 -4.40
N LEU A 40 10.06 29.19 -4.50
CA LEU A 40 9.08 28.20 -4.91
C LEU A 40 7.76 28.26 -4.11
N PRO A 41 7.74 28.43 -2.75
CA PRO A 41 6.51 28.65 -2.02
C PRO A 41 5.74 29.90 -2.46
N THR A 42 6.46 30.95 -2.89
CA THR A 42 5.84 32.19 -3.39
C THR A 42 5.25 31.97 -4.78
N ALA A 43 5.97 31.29 -5.67
CA ALA A 43 5.49 30.93 -7.01
C ALA A 43 4.20 30.09 -6.92
N LEU A 44 4.14 29.10 -6.02
CA LEU A 44 2.93 28.29 -5.80
C LEU A 44 1.75 29.15 -5.31
N ARG A 45 1.98 30.11 -4.41
CA ARG A 45 0.91 31.04 -3.95
C ARG A 45 0.44 31.97 -5.08
N GLN A 46 1.35 32.42 -5.94
CA GLN A 46 1.02 33.23 -7.09
C GLN A 46 0.18 32.42 -8.08
N LEU A 47 0.59 31.21 -8.40
CA LEU A 47 -0.15 30.29 -9.26
C LEU A 47 -1.54 29.94 -8.72
N ASN A 48 -1.67 29.73 -7.41
CA ASN A 48 -2.97 29.52 -6.76
C ASN A 48 -3.94 30.68 -7.05
N ARG A 49 -3.45 31.93 -6.98
CA ARG A 49 -4.29 33.13 -7.20
C ARG A 49 -4.61 33.37 -8.65
N GLU A 50 -3.63 33.22 -9.55
CA GLU A 50 -3.76 33.59 -10.98
C GLU A 50 -4.47 32.50 -11.78
N ALA A 51 -4.25 31.22 -11.46
CA ALA A 51 -4.88 30.10 -12.16
C ALA A 51 -6.06 29.48 -11.39
N ASN A 52 -6.44 30.04 -10.23
CA ASN A 52 -7.50 29.55 -9.37
C ASN A 52 -7.36 28.07 -9.01
N LEU A 53 -6.13 27.63 -8.71
CA LEU A 53 -5.80 26.26 -8.37
C LEU A 53 -5.81 26.07 -6.85
N SER A 54 -6.36 24.95 -6.40
CA SER A 54 -6.27 24.55 -4.99
C SER A 54 -5.04 23.67 -4.79
N PHE A 55 -4.18 24.03 -3.84
CA PHE A 55 -3.00 23.24 -3.47
C PHE A 55 -3.11 22.68 -2.06
N SER A 56 -2.71 21.43 -1.88
CA SER A 56 -2.52 20.79 -0.58
C SER A 56 -1.09 20.26 -0.48
N TYR A 57 -0.35 20.72 0.53
CA TYR A 57 1.02 20.24 0.79
C TYR A 57 1.45 20.52 2.23
N ASN A 58 2.37 19.70 2.73
CA ASN A 58 3.08 20.00 3.96
C ASN A 58 4.16 21.06 3.65
N SER A 59 4.10 22.21 4.32
CA SER A 59 5.04 23.32 4.11
C SER A 59 6.52 22.94 4.33
N ASN A 60 6.79 21.86 5.08
CA ASN A 60 8.13 21.37 5.37
C ASN A 60 8.80 20.66 4.19
N ILE A 61 8.04 20.20 3.21
CA ILE A 61 8.60 19.53 2.02
C ILE A 61 8.98 20.52 0.93
N ILE A 62 8.42 21.76 0.95
CA ILE A 62 8.68 22.75 -0.08
C ILE A 62 10.01 23.46 0.20
N PRO A 63 11.02 23.36 -0.69
CA PRO A 63 12.31 24.03 -0.48
C PRO A 63 12.15 25.55 -0.54
N ARG A 64 12.52 26.24 0.53
CA ARG A 64 12.43 27.72 0.61
C ARG A 64 13.50 28.44 -0.19
N ASN A 65 14.61 27.76 -0.46
CA ASN A 65 15.79 28.34 -1.15
C ASN A 65 15.75 28.15 -2.67
N THR A 66 14.80 27.38 -3.20
CA THR A 66 14.62 27.22 -4.66
C THR A 66 14.03 28.50 -5.21
N ARG A 67 14.78 29.16 -6.12
CA ARG A 67 14.39 30.43 -6.77
C ARG A 67 13.84 30.11 -8.16
N ILE A 68 12.78 30.81 -8.52
CA ILE A 68 12.09 30.71 -9.82
C ILE A 68 12.17 32.06 -10.51
N ASN A 69 12.77 32.07 -11.70
CA ASN A 69 12.88 33.25 -12.54
C ASN A 69 12.56 32.85 -13.99
N GLU A 70 11.27 32.69 -14.28
CA GLU A 70 10.79 32.14 -15.55
C GLU A 70 9.47 32.75 -15.97
N SER A 71 9.20 32.71 -17.29
CA SER A 71 7.98 33.19 -17.90
C SER A 71 7.32 32.09 -18.70
N TYR A 72 6.05 31.84 -18.46
CA TYR A 72 5.24 30.86 -19.15
C TYR A 72 4.13 31.58 -19.92
N ASN A 73 3.97 31.28 -21.21
CA ASN A 73 2.98 31.90 -22.09
C ASN A 73 2.07 30.83 -22.67
N SER A 74 0.79 30.84 -22.28
CA SER A 74 -0.25 29.89 -22.76
C SER A 74 0.20 28.45 -22.71
N VAL A 75 0.68 28.01 -21.53
CA VAL A 75 1.05 26.62 -21.28
C VAL A 75 0.01 25.94 -20.41
N SER A 76 -0.13 24.61 -20.54
CA SER A 76 -1.02 23.87 -19.64
C SER A 76 -0.51 23.92 -18.20
N VAL A 77 -1.44 23.96 -17.25
CA VAL A 77 -1.13 23.86 -15.81
C VAL A 77 -0.27 22.62 -15.55
N LYS A 78 -0.52 21.50 -16.23
CA LYS A 78 0.31 20.30 -16.16
C LYS A 78 1.78 20.60 -16.46
N TYR A 79 2.06 21.16 -17.62
CA TYR A 79 3.43 21.49 -18.05
C TYR A 79 4.13 22.42 -17.06
N LEU A 80 3.42 23.46 -16.63
CA LEU A 80 3.96 24.44 -15.68
C LEU A 80 4.30 23.79 -14.33
N LEU A 81 3.41 22.94 -13.81
CA LEU A 81 3.65 22.23 -12.54
C LEU A 81 4.78 21.20 -12.65
N ASP A 82 4.85 20.46 -13.75
CA ASP A 82 5.93 19.52 -14.00
C ASP A 82 7.30 20.23 -13.97
N ASP A 83 7.41 21.40 -14.58
CA ASP A 83 8.64 22.17 -14.59
C ASP A 83 8.95 22.80 -13.22
N LEU A 84 8.02 23.53 -12.62
CA LEU A 84 8.24 24.21 -11.33
C LEU A 84 8.59 23.23 -10.21
N LEU A 85 7.85 22.13 -10.11
CA LEU A 85 8.00 21.19 -9.01
C LEU A 85 9.26 20.32 -9.17
N SER A 86 9.70 20.06 -10.40
CA SER A 86 10.96 19.36 -10.67
C SER A 86 12.16 20.06 -10.02
N LYS A 87 12.20 21.41 -10.05
CA LYS A 87 13.25 22.24 -9.44
C LYS A 87 13.36 22.10 -7.92
N GLY A 88 12.25 21.70 -7.28
CA GLY A 88 12.20 21.44 -5.85
C GLY A 88 12.33 19.96 -5.47
N ASN A 89 12.60 19.09 -6.43
CA ASN A 89 12.50 17.64 -6.27
C ASN A 89 11.13 17.20 -5.75
N LEU A 90 10.08 17.79 -6.32
CA LEU A 90 8.69 17.57 -6.00
C LEU A 90 7.95 16.97 -7.20
N TYR A 91 6.82 16.37 -6.94
CA TYR A 91 5.82 16.00 -7.94
C TYR A 91 4.43 16.29 -7.39
N TYR A 92 3.41 16.12 -8.18
CA TYR A 92 2.03 16.34 -7.74
C TYR A 92 1.09 15.26 -8.28
N ARG A 93 -0.10 15.22 -7.71
CA ARG A 93 -1.27 14.53 -8.25
C ARG A 93 -2.51 15.39 -8.05
N GLU A 94 -3.48 15.26 -8.92
CA GLU A 94 -4.79 15.87 -8.76
C GLU A 94 -5.71 14.92 -7.99
N VAL A 95 -6.35 15.42 -6.94
CA VAL A 95 -7.32 14.70 -6.13
C VAL A 95 -8.55 15.59 -5.97
N ASN A 96 -9.67 15.23 -6.59
CA ASN A 96 -10.92 15.99 -6.52
C ASN A 96 -10.74 17.50 -6.84
N GLY A 97 -9.99 17.82 -7.90
CA GLY A 97 -9.69 19.19 -8.29
C GLY A 97 -8.65 19.92 -7.43
N THR A 98 -8.08 19.25 -6.42
CA THR A 98 -7.00 19.78 -5.58
C THR A 98 -5.67 19.19 -6.03
N ILE A 99 -4.66 20.03 -6.23
CA ILE A 99 -3.31 19.62 -6.58
C ILE A 99 -2.52 19.32 -5.29
N VAL A 100 -2.27 18.06 -5.06
CA VAL A 100 -1.53 17.57 -3.90
C VAL A 100 -0.06 17.47 -4.26
N ILE A 101 0.79 18.30 -3.61
CA ILE A 101 2.24 18.33 -3.88
C ILE A 101 2.97 17.38 -2.93
N LEU A 102 3.85 16.59 -3.50
CA LEU A 102 4.57 15.49 -2.87
C LEU A 102 6.08 15.63 -3.10
N LYS A 103 6.89 15.12 -2.17
CA LYS A 103 8.35 15.07 -2.36
C LYS A 103 8.70 13.86 -3.22
N ARG A 104 9.55 14.06 -4.26
CA ARG A 104 10.17 12.94 -4.96
C ARG A 104 11.14 12.26 -4.00
N ILE A 105 11.04 10.95 -3.89
CA ILE A 105 11.86 10.16 -2.96
C ILE A 105 13.03 9.45 -3.64
N TYR A 106 13.25 9.74 -4.92
CA TYR A 106 14.36 9.18 -5.70
C TYR A 106 15.40 10.25 -5.97
N SER A 107 16.65 9.87 -5.83
CA SER A 107 17.80 10.65 -6.20
C SER A 107 18.53 10.01 -7.40
N GLU A 108 19.36 10.76 -8.08
CA GLU A 108 20.31 10.23 -9.07
C GLU A 108 21.45 9.42 -8.44
N ARG A 109 21.37 9.12 -7.14
CA ARG A 109 22.40 8.40 -6.39
C ARG A 109 22.30 6.90 -6.62
N ALA A 110 23.44 6.25 -6.51
CA ALA A 110 23.57 4.81 -6.56
C ALA A 110 24.16 4.25 -5.26
N ILE A 111 23.81 3.03 -4.94
CA ILE A 111 24.49 2.21 -3.95
C ILE A 111 25.30 1.14 -4.69
N THR A 112 26.58 1.01 -4.33
CA THR A 112 27.48 0.03 -4.90
C THR A 112 28.12 -0.82 -3.83
N GLY A 113 28.48 -2.05 -4.15
CA GLY A 113 29.16 -2.93 -3.21
C GLY A 113 29.57 -4.25 -3.82
N VAL A 114 30.07 -5.12 -2.96
CA VAL A 114 30.43 -6.50 -3.27
C VAL A 114 29.82 -7.43 -2.22
N VAL A 115 29.33 -8.57 -2.68
CA VAL A 115 28.78 -9.62 -1.82
C VAL A 115 29.80 -10.76 -1.77
N LEU A 116 30.21 -11.14 -0.59
CA LEU A 116 31.24 -12.15 -0.34
C LEU A 116 30.68 -13.25 0.58
N ASP A 117 31.22 -14.45 0.46
CA ASP A 117 31.12 -15.45 1.50
C ASP A 117 31.93 -14.99 2.73
N LYS A 118 31.33 -15.10 3.91
CA LYS A 118 31.95 -14.63 5.16
C LYS A 118 33.20 -15.42 5.55
N GLU A 119 33.24 -16.72 5.28
CA GLU A 119 34.31 -17.61 5.71
C GLU A 119 35.44 -17.66 4.69
N THR A 120 35.09 -17.82 3.42
CA THR A 120 36.09 -17.98 2.34
C THR A 120 36.54 -16.65 1.74
N GLN A 121 35.76 -15.58 1.96
CA GLN A 121 35.95 -14.25 1.33
C GLN A 121 35.87 -14.31 -0.21
N GLU A 122 35.32 -15.38 -0.78
CA GLU A 122 35.08 -15.50 -2.20
C GLU A 122 33.84 -14.69 -2.61
N PRO A 123 33.87 -14.07 -3.80
CA PRO A 123 32.72 -13.34 -4.30
C PRO A 123 31.53 -14.28 -4.57
N LEU A 124 30.31 -13.82 -4.27
CA LEU A 124 29.09 -14.55 -4.55
C LEU A 124 28.41 -13.98 -5.83
N PRO A 125 28.61 -14.63 -6.99
CA PRO A 125 28.00 -14.19 -8.24
C PRO A 125 26.50 -14.52 -8.26
N PHE A 126 25.72 -13.64 -8.91
CA PHE A 126 24.27 -13.78 -9.05
C PHE A 126 23.49 -13.76 -7.73
N ALA A 127 24.09 -13.28 -6.65
CA ALA A 127 23.35 -12.99 -5.43
C ALA A 127 22.32 -11.88 -5.70
N ASN A 128 21.09 -12.03 -5.22
CA ASN A 128 20.04 -11.06 -5.42
C ASN A 128 20.18 -9.93 -4.40
N VAL A 129 20.38 -8.70 -4.85
CA VAL A 129 20.54 -7.50 -4.02
C VAL A 129 19.42 -6.52 -4.38
N PHE A 130 18.55 -6.20 -3.42
CA PHE A 130 17.40 -5.35 -3.70
C PHE A 130 16.99 -4.46 -2.51
N ILE A 131 16.29 -3.39 -2.81
CA ILE A 131 15.65 -2.55 -1.81
C ILE A 131 14.28 -3.18 -1.45
N ASP A 132 14.10 -3.45 -0.16
CA ASP A 132 12.91 -4.11 0.35
C ASP A 132 11.61 -3.42 -0.07
N ASN A 133 10.62 -4.22 -0.44
CA ASN A 133 9.30 -3.79 -0.89
C ASN A 133 9.35 -2.79 -2.07
N SER A 134 10.32 -2.92 -2.99
CA SER A 134 10.45 -2.02 -4.14
C SER A 134 10.73 -2.77 -5.44
N THR A 135 10.75 -2.02 -6.56
CA THR A 135 11.17 -2.54 -7.86
C THR A 135 12.68 -2.40 -8.09
N LEU A 136 13.44 -1.89 -7.12
CA LEU A 136 14.87 -1.63 -7.25
C LEU A 136 15.69 -2.81 -6.76
N GLY A 137 16.42 -3.44 -7.64
CA GLY A 137 17.31 -4.55 -7.32
C GLY A 137 18.02 -5.10 -8.54
N VAL A 138 19.18 -5.70 -8.30
CA VAL A 138 20.05 -6.29 -9.33
C VAL A 138 20.69 -7.56 -8.80
N PRO A 139 21.02 -8.53 -9.65
CA PRO A 139 21.94 -9.60 -9.29
C PRO A 139 23.38 -9.06 -9.24
N THR A 140 24.24 -9.68 -8.45
CA THR A 140 25.70 -9.44 -8.50
C THR A 140 26.31 -9.98 -9.78
N ASP A 141 27.40 -9.35 -10.24
CA ASP A 141 28.22 -9.84 -11.35
C ASP A 141 29.10 -11.04 -10.95
N LEU A 142 29.96 -11.50 -11.86
CA LEU A 142 30.85 -12.64 -11.62
C LEU A 142 31.87 -12.39 -10.49
N GLU A 143 32.20 -11.14 -10.22
CA GLU A 143 33.06 -10.71 -9.15
C GLU A 143 32.29 -10.29 -7.87
N GLY A 144 31.00 -10.67 -7.78
CA GLY A 144 30.14 -10.40 -6.64
C GLY A 144 29.74 -8.93 -6.50
N ARG A 145 30.00 -8.07 -7.49
CA ARG A 145 29.72 -6.62 -7.44
C ARG A 145 28.28 -6.32 -7.82
N PHE A 146 27.71 -5.30 -7.22
CA PHE A 146 26.40 -4.76 -7.57
C PHE A 146 26.41 -3.24 -7.63
N LYS A 147 25.46 -2.68 -8.41
CA LYS A 147 25.13 -1.27 -8.46
C LYS A 147 23.63 -1.10 -8.63
N ILE A 148 22.97 -0.45 -7.67
CA ILE A 148 21.56 -0.07 -7.74
C ILE A 148 21.51 1.44 -7.90
N ASP A 149 21.01 1.90 -9.04
CA ASP A 149 20.82 3.31 -9.34
C ASP A 149 19.45 3.80 -8.85
N ASN A 150 19.28 5.12 -8.78
CA ASN A 150 18.02 5.78 -8.41
C ASN A 150 17.48 5.33 -7.04
N ILE A 151 18.35 5.20 -6.06
CA ILE A 151 17.95 4.81 -4.71
C ILE A 151 17.04 5.87 -4.07
N PRO A 152 16.13 5.46 -3.16
CA PRO A 152 15.27 6.41 -2.47
C PRO A 152 16.05 7.46 -1.68
N ASP A 153 15.56 8.71 -1.71
CA ASP A 153 16.04 9.81 -0.86
C ASP A 153 15.53 9.71 0.59
N ILE A 154 15.23 8.52 1.03
CA ILE A 154 14.72 8.16 2.35
C ILE A 154 15.52 6.96 2.87
N GLY A 155 15.32 6.59 4.13
CA GLY A 155 15.86 5.33 4.64
C GLY A 155 15.19 4.14 3.98
N PHE A 156 15.97 3.09 3.75
CA PHE A 156 15.51 1.84 3.16
C PHE A 156 16.29 0.66 3.74
N ASN A 157 15.73 -0.52 3.58
CA ASN A 157 16.43 -1.76 3.85
C ASN A 157 16.97 -2.32 2.53
N LEU A 158 18.27 -2.59 2.49
CA LEU A 158 18.90 -3.36 1.43
C LEU A 158 18.91 -4.82 1.85
N VAL A 159 18.30 -5.65 1.04
CA VAL A 159 18.22 -7.10 1.28
C VAL A 159 19.14 -7.81 0.32
N VAL A 160 19.90 -8.76 0.84
CA VAL A 160 20.75 -9.67 0.04
C VAL A 160 20.30 -11.08 0.31
N SER A 161 20.03 -11.83 -0.77
CA SER A 161 19.65 -13.23 -0.73
C SER A 161 20.48 -14.03 -1.72
N TYR A 162 20.93 -15.20 -1.28
CA TYR A 162 21.66 -16.16 -2.10
C TYR A 162 21.34 -17.58 -1.64
N VAL A 163 21.19 -18.49 -2.61
CA VAL A 163 20.83 -19.90 -2.31
C VAL A 163 21.88 -20.54 -1.42
N GLY A 164 21.47 -21.18 -0.32
CA GLY A 164 22.35 -21.79 0.66
C GLY A 164 22.93 -20.84 1.70
N TYR A 165 22.51 -19.57 1.71
CA TYR A 165 22.95 -18.54 2.66
C TYR A 165 21.78 -17.92 3.40
N LYS A 166 22.01 -17.49 4.62
CA LYS A 166 21.05 -16.70 5.38
C LYS A 166 20.85 -15.34 4.71
N SER A 167 19.62 -14.98 4.44
CA SER A 167 19.28 -13.65 3.93
C SER A 167 19.76 -12.58 4.89
N LYS A 168 20.29 -11.46 4.36
CA LYS A 168 20.81 -10.35 5.15
C LYS A 168 20.08 -9.06 4.81
N SER A 169 19.55 -8.39 5.83
CA SER A 169 18.91 -7.09 5.69
C SER A 169 19.76 -6.01 6.36
N ILE A 170 20.06 -4.93 5.64
CA ILE A 170 20.89 -3.82 6.09
C ILE A 170 20.09 -2.55 5.98
N SER A 171 19.85 -1.87 7.12
CA SER A 171 19.12 -0.60 7.14
C SER A 171 20.04 0.57 6.83
N PHE A 172 19.68 1.36 5.83
CA PHE A 172 20.37 2.58 5.43
C PHE A 172 19.64 3.83 5.89
N ASN A 173 20.38 4.78 6.45
CA ASN A 173 19.91 6.10 6.84
C ASN A 173 20.27 7.12 5.76
N TYR A 174 19.31 7.94 5.34
CA TYR A 174 19.38 8.83 4.20
C TYR A 174 20.60 9.76 4.07
N LYS A 175 21.10 10.37 5.16
CA LYS A 175 22.05 11.50 5.04
C LYS A 175 23.53 11.19 5.21
N GLN A 176 23.90 10.09 5.82
CA GLN A 176 25.30 9.90 6.26
C GLN A 176 26.04 8.73 5.61
N GLU A 177 25.36 7.73 5.07
CA GLU A 177 25.97 6.43 4.80
C GLU A 177 26.20 6.11 3.32
N VAL A 178 25.53 6.79 2.39
CA VAL A 178 25.49 6.38 0.96
C VAL A 178 26.44 7.21 0.07
N LYS A 179 27.17 8.19 0.59
CA LYS A 179 28.15 8.93 -0.22
C LYS A 179 29.38 8.07 -0.52
N ASP A 180 29.48 7.62 -1.77
CA ASP A 180 30.69 7.06 -2.40
C ASP A 180 31.36 5.87 -1.67
N ARG A 181 30.58 4.99 -1.02
CA ARG A 181 31.13 3.80 -0.36
C ARG A 181 30.77 2.56 -1.16
N ASN A 182 31.82 1.79 -1.50
CA ASN A 182 31.63 0.40 -1.86
C ASN A 182 31.37 -0.40 -0.59
N PHE A 183 30.14 -0.92 -0.46
CA PHE A 183 29.77 -1.76 0.68
C PHE A 183 30.32 -3.16 0.50
N ILE A 184 30.89 -3.72 1.54
CA ILE A 184 31.26 -5.14 1.61
C ILE A 184 30.16 -5.83 2.42
N ILE A 185 29.46 -6.76 1.77
CA ILE A 185 28.36 -7.51 2.37
C ILE A 185 28.79 -8.96 2.48
N GLU A 186 29.08 -9.40 3.69
CA GLU A 186 29.44 -10.78 3.95
C GLU A 186 28.20 -11.59 4.29
N MET A 187 28.00 -12.71 3.57
CA MET A 187 26.91 -13.64 3.74
C MET A 187 27.35 -14.86 4.54
N GLU A 188 26.49 -15.31 5.44
CA GLU A 188 26.71 -16.53 6.24
C GLU A 188 25.99 -17.70 5.58
N ILE A 189 26.69 -18.84 5.47
CA ILE A 189 26.07 -20.10 5.03
C ILE A 189 24.89 -20.43 5.96
N ASP A 190 23.78 -20.86 5.36
CA ASP A 190 22.67 -21.43 6.11
C ASP A 190 22.86 -22.96 6.21
N PRO A 191 23.24 -23.50 7.37
CA PRO A 191 23.45 -24.94 7.52
C PRO A 191 22.18 -25.74 7.26
N ILE A 192 21.01 -25.16 7.57
CA ILE A 192 19.70 -25.83 7.39
C ILE A 192 19.37 -25.95 5.89
N ALA A 193 19.68 -24.94 5.11
CA ALA A 193 19.50 -24.97 3.66
C ALA A 193 20.45 -25.94 2.96
N LEU A 194 21.65 -26.19 3.51
CA LEU A 194 22.63 -27.14 3.00
C LEU A 194 22.43 -28.58 3.50
N GLU A 195 21.85 -28.76 4.68
CA GLU A 195 21.43 -30.07 5.21
C GLU A 195 20.14 -30.59 4.55
N GLY A 196 19.66 -29.90 3.54
CA GLY A 196 18.54 -30.32 2.71
C GLY A 196 18.75 -31.73 2.19
N ILE A 197 18.04 -32.69 2.82
CA ILE A 197 17.92 -34.14 2.63
C ILE A 197 18.59 -34.95 3.76
N GLN A 198 18.43 -34.58 5.01
CA GLN A 198 18.17 -35.59 6.01
C GLN A 198 16.67 -35.66 6.25
N VAL A 199 16.06 -36.64 5.60
CA VAL A 199 14.72 -37.12 5.87
C VAL A 199 14.68 -37.64 7.30
N ILE A 200 14.65 -36.74 8.26
CA ILE A 200 14.19 -37.08 9.60
C ILE A 200 12.69 -37.25 9.46
N GLY A 201 12.25 -38.47 9.40
CA GLY A 201 10.94 -39.07 9.32
C GLY A 201 9.69 -38.28 9.75
N ARG A 202 9.44 -37.10 9.16
CA ARG A 202 8.15 -36.46 9.04
C ARG A 202 7.79 -36.32 7.56
N SER A 203 7.80 -37.46 6.88
CA SER A 203 7.15 -37.61 5.59
C SER A 203 5.65 -37.44 5.78
N ARG A 204 5.16 -36.23 5.95
CA ARG A 204 3.80 -35.92 5.57
C ARG A 204 3.77 -36.00 4.06
N LYS A 205 3.06 -37.03 3.54
CA LYS A 205 2.81 -37.16 2.11
C LYS A 205 2.38 -35.81 1.56
N LYS A 206 3.23 -35.13 0.75
CA LYS A 206 2.96 -33.83 0.08
C LYS A 206 1.63 -33.82 -0.72
N ASN A 207 0.99 -34.97 -0.87
CA ASN A 207 -0.27 -35.19 -1.59
C ASN A 207 -1.44 -35.66 -0.69
N SER A 208 -1.38 -35.47 0.62
CA SER A 208 -2.53 -35.76 1.47
C SER A 208 -3.64 -34.72 1.24
N GLY A 209 -4.91 -35.14 1.38
CA GLY A 209 -6.03 -34.20 1.29
C GLY A 209 -5.95 -33.06 2.32
N GLU A 210 -5.25 -33.30 3.44
CA GLU A 210 -4.98 -32.33 4.51
C GLU A 210 -3.97 -31.25 4.03
N SER A 211 -2.85 -31.65 3.44
CA SER A 211 -1.85 -30.71 2.88
C SER A 211 -2.43 -29.81 1.81
N ARG A 212 -3.31 -30.36 0.94
CA ARG A 212 -4.01 -29.57 -0.08
C ARG A 212 -4.99 -28.55 0.53
N ARG A 213 -5.70 -28.92 1.61
CA ARG A 213 -6.61 -28.01 2.33
C ARG A 213 -5.85 -26.90 2.99
N LEU A 214 -4.74 -27.22 3.63
CA LEU A 214 -3.88 -26.26 4.32
C LEU A 214 -3.26 -25.26 3.33
N TYR A 215 -2.74 -25.75 2.19
CA TYR A 215 -2.25 -24.90 1.13
C TYR A 215 -3.32 -23.94 0.58
N LYS A 216 -4.50 -24.45 0.24
CA LYS A 216 -5.61 -23.60 -0.25
C LYS A 216 -6.02 -22.52 0.74
N ARG A 217 -6.00 -22.87 2.04
CA ARG A 217 -6.30 -21.91 3.08
C ARG A 217 -5.22 -20.84 3.20
N PHE A 218 -3.96 -21.27 3.20
CA PHE A 218 -2.82 -20.35 3.17
C PHE A 218 -2.91 -19.42 1.96
N GLU A 219 -3.04 -19.97 0.77
CA GLU A 219 -3.16 -19.20 -0.47
C GLU A 219 -4.24 -18.12 -0.38
N GLN A 220 -5.43 -18.48 0.11
CA GLN A 220 -6.55 -17.56 0.25
C GLN A 220 -6.30 -16.48 1.32
N GLU A 221 -5.72 -16.85 2.46
CA GLU A 221 -5.43 -15.89 3.53
C GLU A 221 -4.20 -15.01 3.21
N PHE A 222 -3.24 -15.55 2.46
CA PHE A 222 -2.02 -14.85 2.05
C PHE A 222 -2.27 -13.90 0.88
N LEU A 223 -2.81 -14.41 -0.24
CA LEU A 223 -3.07 -13.59 -1.43
C LEU A 223 -4.25 -12.63 -1.23
N GLY A 224 -5.25 -13.02 -0.44
CA GLY A 224 -6.48 -12.25 -0.28
C GLY A 224 -7.61 -12.76 -1.15
N ARG A 225 -8.66 -11.93 -1.30
CA ARG A 225 -9.91 -12.29 -1.97
C ARG A 225 -10.45 -11.19 -2.90
N SER A 226 -9.68 -10.12 -3.13
CA SER A 226 -10.03 -9.05 -4.05
C SER A 226 -10.08 -9.54 -5.50
N GLU A 227 -10.57 -8.70 -6.40
CA GLU A 227 -10.52 -9.02 -7.85
C GLU A 227 -9.09 -9.30 -8.31
N ASN A 228 -8.10 -8.59 -7.78
CA ASN A 228 -6.68 -8.81 -8.11
C ASN A 228 -6.19 -10.20 -7.68
N ALA A 229 -6.72 -10.76 -6.58
CA ALA A 229 -6.36 -12.10 -6.11
C ALA A 229 -6.73 -13.21 -7.10
N LYS A 230 -7.75 -13.00 -7.95
CA LYS A 230 -8.17 -13.96 -8.97
C LYS A 230 -7.12 -14.17 -10.07
N ASP A 231 -6.31 -13.13 -10.32
CA ASP A 231 -5.22 -13.12 -11.31
C ASP A 231 -3.83 -13.17 -10.66
N CYS A 232 -3.77 -13.61 -9.38
CA CYS A 232 -2.54 -13.76 -8.62
C CYS A 232 -2.26 -15.24 -8.34
N GLU A 233 -1.03 -15.71 -8.59
CA GLU A 233 -0.64 -17.13 -8.52
C GLU A 233 0.70 -17.30 -7.82
N ILE A 234 0.78 -18.26 -6.91
CA ILE A 234 2.06 -18.71 -6.34
C ILE A 234 2.69 -19.73 -7.30
N ILE A 235 3.85 -19.38 -7.85
CA ILE A 235 4.48 -20.15 -8.95
C ILE A 235 5.21 -21.39 -8.45
N ASN A 236 5.83 -21.33 -7.28
CA ASN A 236 6.64 -22.39 -6.70
C ASN A 236 6.20 -22.79 -5.29
N PRO A 237 4.97 -23.30 -5.11
CA PRO A 237 4.44 -23.63 -3.79
C PRO A 237 5.22 -24.72 -3.05
N ASP A 238 6.10 -25.44 -3.75
CA ASP A 238 6.90 -26.54 -3.18
C ASP A 238 7.95 -26.07 -2.17
N VAL A 239 8.31 -24.76 -2.18
CA VAL A 239 9.24 -24.17 -1.22
C VAL A 239 8.61 -23.91 0.15
N LEU A 240 7.27 -24.06 0.27
CA LEU A 240 6.54 -23.78 1.49
C LEU A 240 6.59 -24.97 2.45
N ASP A 241 6.92 -24.68 3.70
CA ASP A 241 6.81 -25.61 4.82
C ASP A 241 5.68 -25.20 5.75
N PHE A 242 4.84 -26.17 6.14
CA PHE A 242 3.63 -25.98 6.91
C PHE A 242 3.71 -26.68 8.27
N GLU A 243 3.54 -25.91 9.33
CA GLU A 243 3.45 -26.38 10.70
C GLU A 243 2.04 -26.12 11.23
N VAL A 244 1.32 -27.18 11.60
CA VAL A 244 0.02 -27.09 12.29
C VAL A 244 0.27 -26.92 13.79
N ILE A 245 -0.29 -25.86 14.39
CA ILE A 245 -0.08 -25.53 15.80
C ILE A 245 -0.95 -26.42 16.69
N ASP A 246 -2.27 -26.39 16.49
CA ASP A 246 -3.23 -27.18 17.27
C ASP A 246 -4.37 -27.77 16.39
N SER A 247 -4.68 -27.09 15.30
CA SER A 247 -5.72 -27.47 14.35
C SER A 247 -5.39 -26.91 12.95
N LEU A 248 -6.11 -27.37 11.92
CA LEU A 248 -5.97 -26.79 10.57
C LEU A 248 -6.34 -25.32 10.50
N ASP A 249 -6.93 -24.77 11.55
CA ASP A 249 -7.30 -23.37 11.67
C ASP A 249 -6.20 -22.52 12.32
N ASN A 250 -5.19 -23.18 12.92
CA ASN A 250 -4.05 -22.52 13.55
C ASN A 250 -2.76 -23.13 13.00
N TYR A 251 -2.07 -22.40 12.16
CA TYR A 251 -0.89 -22.91 11.45
C TYR A 251 0.14 -21.81 11.21
N LYS A 252 1.36 -22.25 10.98
CA LYS A 252 2.49 -21.43 10.58
C LYS A 252 3.01 -21.92 9.23
N VAL A 253 3.48 -20.99 8.41
CA VAL A 253 4.12 -21.28 7.13
C VAL A 253 5.43 -20.51 7.05
N THR A 254 6.47 -21.18 6.58
CA THR A 254 7.77 -20.62 6.25
C THR A 254 8.12 -21.01 4.83
N ALA A 255 9.12 -20.41 4.24
CA ALA A 255 9.63 -20.81 2.94
C ALA A 255 11.12 -21.15 3.04
N GLU A 256 11.52 -22.28 2.41
CA GLU A 256 12.92 -22.71 2.34
C GLU A 256 13.72 -21.93 1.28
N ASP A 257 13.02 -21.26 0.35
CA ASP A 257 13.58 -20.45 -0.73
C ASP A 257 12.64 -19.28 -1.06
N ILE A 258 13.03 -18.41 -1.97
CA ILE A 258 12.21 -17.30 -2.43
C ILE A 258 10.87 -17.83 -2.97
N LEU A 259 9.78 -17.32 -2.40
CA LEU A 259 8.43 -17.58 -2.90
C LEU A 259 8.13 -16.65 -4.08
N TYR A 260 7.95 -17.21 -5.27
CA TYR A 260 7.60 -16.43 -6.46
C TYR A 260 6.09 -16.33 -6.63
N ILE A 261 5.62 -15.10 -6.72
CA ILE A 261 4.21 -14.78 -6.94
C ILE A 261 4.10 -14.01 -8.26
N GLU A 262 3.21 -14.41 -9.14
CA GLU A 262 2.87 -13.67 -10.35
C GLU A 262 1.51 -13.01 -10.18
N ASN A 263 1.49 -11.69 -10.09
CA ASN A 263 0.30 -10.86 -10.02
C ASN A 263 0.02 -10.28 -11.41
N ARG A 264 -0.83 -10.96 -12.19
CA ARG A 264 -1.19 -10.56 -13.55
C ARG A 264 -2.20 -9.43 -13.58
N ALA A 265 -2.92 -9.19 -12.47
CA ALA A 265 -3.82 -8.05 -12.33
C ALA A 265 -3.03 -6.73 -12.30
N LEU A 266 -1.96 -6.69 -11.50
CA LEU A 266 -1.12 -5.51 -11.34
C LEU A 266 0.12 -5.50 -12.25
N GLY A 267 0.40 -6.61 -12.96
CA GLY A 267 1.54 -6.72 -13.86
C GLY A 267 2.89 -6.80 -13.13
N PHE A 268 2.96 -7.54 -12.02
CA PHE A 268 4.19 -7.77 -11.26
C PHE A 268 4.51 -9.26 -11.11
N ARG A 269 5.79 -9.59 -11.17
CA ARG A 269 6.35 -10.78 -10.56
C ARG A 269 7.02 -10.37 -9.27
N ILE A 270 6.71 -11.06 -8.18
CA ILE A 270 7.18 -10.73 -6.85
C ILE A 270 8.01 -11.89 -6.32
N GLY A 271 9.27 -11.63 -5.98
CA GLY A 271 10.09 -12.55 -5.19
C GLY A 271 9.92 -12.19 -3.72
N TYR A 272 9.34 -13.09 -2.95
CA TYR A 272 9.03 -12.86 -1.54
C TYR A 272 9.85 -13.78 -0.65
N LEU A 273 10.70 -13.19 0.17
CA LEU A 273 11.42 -13.90 1.24
C LEU A 273 10.47 -14.05 2.42
N LEU A 274 9.70 -15.14 2.44
CA LEU A 274 8.75 -15.42 3.50
C LEU A 274 9.48 -15.95 4.73
N GLU A 275 9.64 -15.10 5.75
CA GLU A 275 10.20 -15.50 7.04
C GLU A 275 9.16 -16.26 7.89
N GLU A 276 7.95 -15.69 7.99
CA GLU A 276 6.86 -16.27 8.76
C GLU A 276 5.51 -15.77 8.24
N PHE A 277 4.62 -16.72 7.97
CA PHE A 277 3.20 -16.46 7.91
C PHE A 277 2.54 -17.28 9.04
N LYS A 278 1.85 -16.60 9.94
CA LYS A 278 1.13 -17.25 11.04
C LYS A 278 -0.35 -16.91 10.97
N PHE A 279 -1.18 -17.94 10.99
CA PHE A 279 -2.62 -17.80 11.11
C PHE A 279 -3.07 -18.51 12.40
N GLU A 280 -3.56 -17.73 13.35
CA GLU A 280 -3.94 -18.25 14.66
C GLU A 280 -5.13 -17.48 15.20
N ASN A 281 -6.17 -18.24 15.60
CA ASN A 281 -7.38 -17.65 16.18
C ASN A 281 -8.05 -16.59 15.30
N GLY A 282 -7.97 -16.76 13.96
CA GLY A 282 -8.49 -15.81 13.00
C GLY A 282 -7.59 -14.59 12.76
N THR A 283 -6.50 -14.43 13.45
CA THR A 283 -5.50 -13.37 13.24
C THR A 283 -4.40 -13.86 12.32
N LYS A 284 -3.96 -13.02 11.39
CA LYS A 284 -2.81 -13.33 10.53
C LYS A 284 -1.66 -12.36 10.74
N VAL A 285 -0.45 -12.90 10.80
CA VAL A 285 0.81 -12.18 10.78
C VAL A 285 1.59 -12.64 9.56
N ASN A 286 2.11 -11.71 8.77
CA ASN A 286 2.95 -11.98 7.61
C ASN A 286 4.23 -11.18 7.72
N ILE A 287 5.38 -11.88 7.75
CA ILE A 287 6.70 -11.28 7.88
C ILE A 287 7.57 -11.77 6.74
N GLY A 288 8.19 -10.84 6.06
CA GLY A 288 9.08 -11.13 4.94
C GLY A 288 9.43 -9.87 4.18
N SER A 289 10.27 -10.02 3.17
CA SER A 289 10.77 -8.95 2.30
C SER A 289 10.39 -9.23 0.85
N ALA A 290 9.92 -8.21 0.14
CA ALA A 290 9.46 -8.35 -1.24
C ALA A 290 10.33 -7.60 -2.23
N GLN A 291 10.68 -8.25 -3.35
CA GLN A 291 11.21 -7.62 -4.55
C GLN A 291 10.16 -7.67 -5.65
N PHE A 292 9.81 -6.53 -6.20
CA PHE A 292 8.88 -6.44 -7.32
C PHE A 292 9.64 -6.32 -8.64
N LYS A 293 9.17 -7.04 -9.65
CA LYS A 293 9.66 -6.91 -11.02
C LYS A 293 8.46 -6.73 -11.94
N GLU A 294 8.46 -5.68 -12.74
CA GLU A 294 7.39 -5.47 -13.71
C GLU A 294 7.39 -6.57 -14.77
N LEU A 295 6.20 -7.03 -15.13
CA LEU A 295 6.00 -7.93 -16.28
C LEU A 295 6.01 -7.11 -17.57
N GLU A 296 6.45 -7.72 -18.66
CA GLU A 296 6.36 -7.11 -19.97
C GLU A 296 4.91 -7.16 -20.50
N PRO A 297 4.30 -6.02 -20.82
CA PRO A 297 2.94 -6.01 -21.34
C PRO A 297 2.92 -6.49 -22.80
N LYS A 298 2.02 -7.41 -23.11
CA LYS A 298 1.82 -7.91 -24.47
C LYS A 298 1.18 -6.90 -25.42
N SER A 299 0.60 -5.82 -24.88
CA SER A 299 -0.05 -4.76 -25.64
C SER A 299 -0.20 -3.48 -24.82
N ARG A 300 -0.36 -2.33 -25.53
CA ARG A 300 -0.66 -1.03 -24.89
C ARG A 300 -1.97 -1.08 -24.07
N ARG A 301 -2.95 -1.90 -24.48
CA ARG A 301 -4.20 -2.09 -23.72
C ARG A 301 -3.94 -2.79 -22.39
N GLN A 302 -3.06 -3.80 -22.38
CA GLN A 302 -2.70 -4.50 -21.15
C GLN A 302 -1.93 -3.58 -20.21
N TYR A 303 -0.98 -2.79 -20.72
CA TYR A 303 -0.27 -1.79 -19.94
C TYR A 303 -1.21 -0.82 -19.24
N ARG A 304 -2.19 -0.23 -19.98
CA ARG A 304 -3.17 0.67 -19.37
C ARG A 304 -4.03 0.00 -18.29
N ARG A 305 -4.46 -1.24 -18.50
CA ARG A 305 -5.21 -1.98 -17.48
C ARG A 305 -4.40 -2.18 -16.19
N TRP A 306 -3.10 -2.43 -16.33
CA TRP A 306 -2.22 -2.53 -15.17
C TRP A 306 -2.07 -1.20 -14.44
N GLU A 307 -1.90 -0.10 -15.16
CA GLU A 307 -1.85 1.24 -14.55
C GLU A 307 -3.14 1.57 -13.80
N GLU A 308 -4.29 1.34 -14.40
CA GLU A 308 -5.60 1.52 -13.77
C GLU A 308 -5.78 0.64 -12.53
N ALA A 309 -5.41 -0.63 -12.62
CA ALA A 309 -5.48 -1.55 -11.49
C ALA A 309 -4.52 -1.18 -10.35
N ARG A 310 -3.30 -0.72 -10.67
CA ARG A 310 -2.32 -0.22 -9.70
C ARG A 310 -2.83 1.04 -9.00
N GLU A 311 -3.46 1.95 -9.73
CA GLU A 311 -4.07 3.15 -9.16
C GLU A 311 -5.20 2.80 -8.19
N GLN A 312 -6.08 1.89 -8.57
CA GLN A 312 -7.12 1.36 -7.69
C GLN A 312 -6.53 0.67 -6.46
N ALA A 313 -5.50 -0.18 -6.62
CA ALA A 313 -4.83 -0.84 -5.50
C ALA A 313 -4.09 0.14 -4.58
N TYR A 314 -3.62 1.28 -5.10
CA TYR A 314 -3.03 2.35 -4.29
C TYR A 314 -4.08 3.10 -3.49
N ASN A 315 -5.16 3.49 -4.14
CA ASN A 315 -6.23 4.28 -3.52
C ASN A 315 -6.84 3.51 -2.35
N GLY A 316 -6.92 4.17 -1.19
CA GLY A 316 -7.43 3.53 0.03
C GLY A 316 -6.52 2.48 0.68
N SER A 317 -5.35 2.15 0.10
CA SER A 317 -4.41 1.17 0.67
C SER A 317 -3.74 1.64 1.97
N VAL A 318 -3.09 0.73 2.68
CA VAL A 318 -2.23 1.06 3.84
C VAL A 318 -1.12 2.03 3.46
N LEU A 319 -0.49 1.83 2.28
CA LEU A 319 0.55 2.71 1.74
C LEU A 319 0.02 4.14 1.54
N HIS A 320 -1.17 4.27 0.93
CA HIS A 320 -1.84 5.56 0.74
C HIS A 320 -2.20 6.21 2.07
N PHE A 321 -2.80 5.45 2.99
CA PHE A 321 -3.20 5.95 4.31
C PHE A 321 -2.02 6.48 5.13
N LEU A 322 -0.95 5.69 5.26
CA LEU A 322 0.24 6.10 6.02
C LEU A 322 0.94 7.28 5.37
N ASN A 323 1.00 7.33 4.04
CA ASN A 323 1.53 8.49 3.33
C ASN A 323 0.72 9.74 3.64
N ALA A 324 -0.61 9.69 3.51
CA ALA A 324 -1.51 10.79 3.80
C ALA A 324 -1.43 11.22 5.27
N LEU A 325 -1.31 10.28 6.21
CA LEU A 325 -1.15 10.54 7.64
C LEU A 325 0.17 11.28 7.93
N ILE A 326 1.31 10.76 7.44
CA ILE A 326 2.63 11.36 7.63
C ILE A 326 2.67 12.79 7.06
N MET A 327 1.97 13.00 5.95
CA MET A 327 1.91 14.28 5.28
C MET A 327 0.84 15.23 5.84
N GLY A 328 0.04 14.79 6.82
CA GLY A 328 -1.02 15.59 7.43
C GLY A 328 -2.18 15.89 6.48
N ARG A 329 -2.54 14.95 5.59
CA ARG A 329 -3.51 15.16 4.51
C ARG A 329 -4.64 14.13 4.45
N LEU A 330 -4.87 13.41 5.53
CA LEU A 330 -5.87 12.34 5.56
C LEU A 330 -7.22 12.78 5.01
N GLU A 331 -7.75 13.90 5.48
CA GLU A 331 -9.07 14.40 5.06
C GLU A 331 -9.06 14.84 3.59
N ALA A 332 -8.01 15.54 3.15
CA ALA A 332 -7.87 15.99 1.75
C ALA A 332 -7.78 14.81 0.78
N GLU A 333 -7.22 13.68 1.22
CA GLU A 333 -7.11 12.47 0.43
C GLU A 333 -8.26 11.47 0.68
N GLY A 334 -9.35 11.93 1.30
CA GLY A 334 -10.60 11.19 1.46
C GLY A 334 -10.63 10.19 2.60
N PHE A 335 -9.66 10.23 3.52
CA PHE A 335 -9.65 9.34 4.68
C PHE A 335 -10.37 9.96 5.88
N ARG A 336 -11.05 9.08 6.62
CA ARG A 336 -11.58 9.33 7.96
C ARG A 336 -11.08 8.29 8.91
N VAL A 337 -10.83 8.71 10.14
CA VAL A 337 -10.37 7.83 11.22
C VAL A 337 -11.29 7.97 12.40
N ASN A 338 -11.80 6.86 12.91
CA ASN A 338 -12.56 6.77 14.14
C ASN A 338 -11.88 5.79 15.09
N ILE A 339 -12.02 6.05 16.39
CA ILE A 339 -11.64 5.07 17.40
C ILE A 339 -12.67 3.95 17.44
N ILE A 340 -12.22 2.72 17.67
CA ILE A 340 -13.10 1.58 17.95
C ILE A 340 -13.04 1.30 19.45
N GLN A 341 -14.21 1.15 20.05
CA GLN A 341 -14.37 0.78 21.46
C GLN A 341 -14.98 -0.62 21.56
N TYR A 342 -14.37 -1.46 22.38
CA TYR A 342 -14.94 -2.77 22.67
C TYR A 342 -15.95 -2.64 23.83
N ASP A 343 -17.18 -3.00 23.55
CA ASP A 343 -18.22 -3.09 24.57
C ASP A 343 -18.22 -4.53 25.15
N SER A 344 -17.81 -4.65 26.39
CA SER A 344 -17.73 -5.94 27.08
C SER A 344 -19.11 -6.55 27.40
N VAL A 345 -20.16 -5.73 27.41
CA VAL A 345 -21.54 -6.20 27.70
C VAL A 345 -22.14 -6.85 26.47
N THR A 346 -22.00 -6.21 25.29
CA THR A 346 -22.50 -6.75 24.03
C THR A 346 -21.49 -7.68 23.35
N SER A 347 -20.23 -7.68 23.78
CA SER A 347 -19.10 -8.34 23.12
C SER A 347 -18.90 -7.84 21.69
N GLU A 348 -19.16 -6.57 21.44
CA GLU A 348 -19.10 -5.93 20.12
C GLU A 348 -18.13 -4.77 20.10
N TYR A 349 -17.52 -4.51 18.92
CA TYR A 349 -16.79 -3.29 18.68
C TYR A 349 -17.76 -2.23 18.14
N THR A 350 -17.71 -1.03 18.69
CA THR A 350 -18.54 0.09 18.29
C THR A 350 -17.67 1.30 17.99
N THR A 351 -18.09 2.13 17.06
CA THR A 351 -17.53 3.46 16.85
C THR A 351 -18.38 4.49 17.61
N PRO A 352 -17.77 5.47 18.29
CA PRO A 352 -18.51 6.53 18.94
C PRO A 352 -19.38 7.30 17.93
N LEU A 353 -20.60 7.66 18.32
CA LEU A 353 -21.54 8.43 17.50
C LEU A 353 -20.99 9.79 17.10
N ASN A 354 -20.21 10.42 17.99
CA ASN A 354 -19.55 11.69 17.71
C ASN A 354 -18.08 11.42 17.33
N PRO A 355 -17.65 11.73 16.09
CA PRO A 355 -16.26 11.59 15.71
C PRO A 355 -15.38 12.45 16.62
N GLN A 356 -14.32 11.83 17.12
CA GLN A 356 -13.31 12.54 17.91
C GLN A 356 -12.34 13.27 16.97
N PRO A 357 -11.74 14.39 17.36
CA PRO A 357 -10.65 15.01 16.63
C PRO A 357 -9.49 14.03 16.39
N LEU A 358 -8.89 14.06 15.20
CA LEU A 358 -7.85 13.11 14.79
C LEU A 358 -6.66 13.12 15.76
N ASP A 359 -6.25 14.29 16.23
CA ASP A 359 -5.13 14.47 17.18
C ASP A 359 -5.36 13.83 18.55
N GLN A 360 -6.62 13.57 18.91
CA GLN A 360 -7.00 12.80 20.10
C GLN A 360 -6.99 11.29 19.88
N ILE A 361 -7.03 10.82 18.63
CA ILE A 361 -7.04 9.41 18.26
C ILE A 361 -5.64 8.94 17.87
N LEU A 362 -5.02 9.68 16.95
CA LEU A 362 -3.72 9.36 16.37
C LEU A 362 -2.79 10.57 16.43
N GLN A 363 -1.55 10.32 16.82
CA GLN A 363 -0.48 11.31 16.73
C GLN A 363 0.69 10.71 15.96
N ILE A 364 1.27 11.48 15.05
CA ILE A 364 2.46 11.10 14.31
C ILE A 364 3.61 12.05 14.65
N GLU A 365 4.66 11.50 15.22
CA GLU A 365 5.85 12.25 15.62
C GLU A 365 7.02 11.89 14.72
N LYS A 366 7.70 12.89 14.20
CA LYS A 366 8.94 12.70 13.47
C LYS A 366 10.04 12.33 14.46
N THR A 367 10.81 11.28 14.17
CA THR A 367 11.99 10.93 14.95
C THR A 367 13.22 11.72 14.46
N GLU A 368 14.37 11.51 15.09
CA GLU A 368 15.65 12.07 14.62
C GLU A 368 16.04 11.56 13.22
N LYS A 369 15.56 10.38 12.84
CA LYS A 369 15.74 9.83 11.49
C LYS A 369 14.67 10.38 10.56
N GLU A 370 15.05 11.01 9.46
CA GLU A 370 14.14 11.77 8.57
C GLU A 370 12.98 10.99 7.96
N TYR A 371 13.12 9.68 7.82
CA TYR A 371 12.11 8.79 7.21
C TYR A 371 11.33 7.97 8.22
N LEU A 372 11.72 8.04 9.50
CA LEU A 372 11.12 7.26 10.57
C LEU A 372 10.21 8.13 11.43
N TYR A 373 9.03 7.64 11.64
CA TYR A 373 8.00 8.29 12.46
C TYR A 373 7.55 7.33 13.55
N ARG A 374 7.04 7.91 14.62
CA ARG A 374 6.39 7.19 15.70
C ARG A 374 4.90 7.48 15.61
N LEU A 375 4.12 6.45 15.35
CA LEU A 375 2.66 6.51 15.38
C LEU A 375 2.21 6.14 16.79
N LYS A 376 1.50 7.07 17.43
CA LYS A 376 0.86 6.87 18.74
C LYS A 376 -0.64 6.78 18.56
N THR A 377 -1.28 5.85 19.25
CA THR A 377 -2.73 5.66 19.23
C THR A 377 -3.28 5.50 20.64
N VAL A 378 -4.52 5.91 20.85
CA VAL A 378 -5.22 5.68 22.12
C VAL A 378 -5.92 4.31 22.14
N GLY A 379 -6.11 3.68 20.98
CA GLY A 379 -6.77 2.37 20.83
C GLY A 379 -6.81 1.91 19.38
N ASP A 380 -7.60 0.86 19.13
CA ASP A 380 -7.87 0.36 17.78
C ASP A 380 -8.67 1.38 16.97
N ILE A 381 -8.46 1.42 15.67
CA ILE A 381 -9.08 2.43 14.81
C ILE A 381 -9.78 1.83 13.61
N GLU A 382 -10.88 2.46 13.20
CA GLU A 382 -11.52 2.27 11.91
C GLU A 382 -11.04 3.37 10.96
N VAL A 383 -10.64 2.98 9.77
CA VAL A 383 -10.25 3.87 8.68
C VAL A 383 -11.25 3.71 7.54
N THR A 384 -11.97 4.78 7.23
CA THR A 384 -12.87 4.84 6.08
C THR A 384 -12.19 5.60 4.95
N TYR A 385 -12.11 5.01 3.75
CA TYR A 385 -11.67 5.67 2.53
C TYR A 385 -12.88 6.03 1.65
N ARG A 386 -13.09 7.31 1.39
CA ARG A 386 -14.27 7.84 0.69
C ARG A 386 -14.08 7.99 -0.81
N GLY A 387 -12.90 7.63 -1.34
CA GLY A 387 -12.62 7.68 -2.77
C GLY A 387 -13.21 6.51 -3.55
N GLU A 388 -13.49 5.39 -2.88
CA GLU A 388 -13.96 4.16 -3.52
C GLU A 388 -14.98 3.42 -2.64
N PHE A 389 -15.85 2.66 -3.31
CA PHE A 389 -16.83 1.79 -2.64
C PHE A 389 -16.27 0.39 -2.46
N GLU A 390 -16.81 -0.33 -1.47
CA GLU A 390 -16.58 -1.77 -1.30
C GLU A 390 -17.12 -2.54 -2.50
N ASP A 391 -16.41 -3.60 -2.92
CA ASP A 391 -16.90 -4.45 -3.99
C ASP A 391 -18.08 -5.34 -3.57
N ASP A 392 -18.82 -5.86 -4.56
CA ASP A 392 -20.02 -6.66 -4.30
C ASP A 392 -19.70 -8.03 -3.70
N ASP A 393 -18.55 -8.62 -3.97
CA ASP A 393 -18.14 -9.90 -3.40
C ASP A 393 -17.76 -9.74 -1.93
N TYR A 394 -17.10 -8.64 -1.58
CA TYR A 394 -16.85 -8.25 -0.20
C TYR A 394 -18.17 -8.08 0.57
N LYS A 395 -19.11 -7.29 0.03
CA LYS A 395 -20.43 -7.04 0.62
C LYS A 395 -21.21 -8.35 0.83
N LYS A 396 -21.23 -9.24 -0.17
CA LYS A 396 -21.92 -10.54 -0.07
C LYS A 396 -21.35 -11.39 1.04
N LEU A 397 -20.02 -11.47 1.17
CA LEU A 397 -19.38 -12.33 2.16
C LEU A 397 -19.55 -11.80 3.59
N TYR A 398 -19.36 -10.50 3.79
CA TYR A 398 -19.36 -9.90 5.12
C TYR A 398 -20.72 -9.38 5.57
N ARG A 399 -21.62 -9.01 4.64
CA ARG A 399 -23.01 -8.59 4.98
C ARG A 399 -23.98 -9.75 5.06
N SER A 400 -23.80 -10.86 4.33
CA SER A 400 -24.69 -12.02 4.35
C SER A 400 -24.65 -12.79 5.68
N THR A 401 -23.61 -12.61 6.48
CA THR A 401 -23.47 -13.26 7.79
C THR A 401 -24.22 -12.54 8.92
N SER A 402 -24.84 -11.40 8.64
CA SER A 402 -25.60 -10.61 9.59
C SER A 402 -27.04 -10.41 9.12
N LYS A 403 -28.00 -11.07 9.80
CA LYS A 403 -29.43 -10.78 9.64
C LYS A 403 -29.85 -9.42 10.25
N SER A 404 -28.93 -8.70 10.89
CA SER A 404 -29.17 -7.47 11.64
C SER A 404 -28.34 -6.27 11.20
N GLY A 405 -27.76 -6.27 9.98
CA GLY A 405 -26.95 -5.14 9.51
C GLY A 405 -25.57 -5.00 10.17
N ASN A 406 -25.20 -5.91 11.05
CA ASN A 406 -23.96 -5.89 11.80
C ASN A 406 -22.82 -6.57 11.03
N TYR A 407 -21.68 -5.91 10.87
CA TYR A 407 -20.47 -6.49 10.27
C TYR A 407 -19.92 -7.58 11.20
N LYS A 408 -19.95 -8.85 10.79
CA LYS A 408 -19.23 -9.91 11.47
C LYS A 408 -17.82 -10.04 10.87
N TYR A 409 -16.84 -9.55 11.59
CA TYR A 409 -15.46 -9.92 11.33
C TYR A 409 -15.25 -11.37 11.79
N THR A 410 -14.71 -12.22 10.91
CA THR A 410 -14.47 -13.64 11.20
C THR A 410 -13.27 -13.90 12.10
N ASP A 411 -12.66 -12.87 12.61
CA ASP A 411 -11.49 -12.88 13.47
C ASP A 411 -11.86 -13.03 14.95
N LYS A 412 -11.09 -13.70 15.79
CA LYS A 412 -11.38 -13.81 17.23
C LYS A 412 -11.28 -12.46 17.96
N LYS A 413 -10.41 -11.56 17.52
CA LYS A 413 -10.45 -10.14 17.92
C LYS A 413 -11.66 -9.42 17.30
N ALA A 414 -12.19 -9.93 16.19
CA ALA A 414 -13.27 -9.37 15.39
C ALA A 414 -14.50 -10.32 15.29
N ARG A 415 -14.63 -11.33 16.15
CA ARG A 415 -15.86 -12.13 16.28
C ARG A 415 -17.03 -11.34 16.86
N SER A 416 -16.74 -10.15 17.36
CA SER A 416 -17.75 -9.18 17.74
C SER A 416 -18.21 -8.44 16.49
N SER A 417 -19.50 -8.41 16.28
CA SER A 417 -20.15 -7.57 15.29
C SER A 417 -19.90 -6.11 15.64
N ILE A 418 -19.45 -5.30 14.68
CA ILE A 418 -19.59 -3.86 14.82
C ILE A 418 -21.05 -3.56 14.55
N SER A 419 -21.83 -3.31 15.59
CA SER A 419 -23.22 -2.87 15.46
C SER A 419 -23.32 -1.38 15.66
N LEU A 420 -23.91 -0.72 14.69
CA LEU A 420 -24.61 0.54 14.98
C LEU A 420 -25.87 0.14 15.74
N SER A 421 -26.04 0.63 16.97
CA SER A 421 -27.20 0.27 17.78
C SER A 421 -28.48 0.65 17.05
N ASP A 422 -29.34 -0.33 16.77
CA ASP A 422 -30.60 -0.22 16.02
C ASP A 422 -31.68 0.68 16.65
N ASN A 423 -31.40 1.35 17.77
CA ASN A 423 -32.41 2.06 18.54
C ASN A 423 -32.29 3.58 18.60
N GLN A 424 -31.47 4.19 17.75
CA GLN A 424 -31.50 5.66 17.65
C GLN A 424 -32.10 6.08 16.31
N SER A 425 -33.20 6.78 16.39
CA SER A 425 -33.93 7.29 15.24
C SER A 425 -33.01 7.96 14.24
N LEU A 426 -33.01 7.43 13.01
CA LEU A 426 -32.26 7.81 11.83
C LEU A 426 -32.37 9.29 11.38
N THR A 427 -32.95 10.17 12.21
CA THR A 427 -33.29 11.52 11.82
C THR A 427 -32.21 12.59 12.06
N SER A 428 -31.01 12.24 12.53
CA SER A 428 -29.99 13.24 12.86
C SER A 428 -28.61 13.06 12.17
N TYR A 429 -28.44 12.19 11.20
CA TYR A 429 -27.15 11.94 10.58
C TYR A 429 -26.98 12.52 9.18
N GLN A 430 -27.22 13.81 9.04
CA GLN A 430 -26.52 14.58 8.01
C GLN A 430 -25.09 14.89 8.51
N VAL A 431 -24.27 13.89 8.66
CA VAL A 431 -22.84 14.08 8.91
C VAL A 431 -22.20 14.38 7.56
N PHE A 432 -21.84 15.62 7.31
CA PHE A 432 -21.11 16.11 6.13
C PHE A 432 -21.85 16.06 4.78
N GLY A 433 -23.16 16.17 4.78
CA GLY A 433 -23.95 16.27 3.53
C GLY A 433 -24.11 14.94 2.78
N LEU A 434 -23.76 13.81 3.38
CA LEU A 434 -23.99 12.46 2.85
C LEU A 434 -25.09 11.76 3.68
N GLU A 435 -25.95 11.02 2.99
CA GLU A 435 -26.90 10.13 3.66
C GLU A 435 -26.15 8.95 4.30
N LEU A 436 -26.70 8.40 5.40
CA LEU A 436 -26.09 7.26 6.14
C LEU A 436 -25.83 6.04 5.22
N ASP A 437 -26.74 5.78 4.29
CA ASP A 437 -26.63 4.68 3.34
C ASP A 437 -25.40 4.83 2.42
N GLU A 438 -24.99 6.08 2.09
CA GLU A 438 -23.79 6.34 1.27
C GLU A 438 -22.49 6.12 2.06
N LEU A 439 -22.47 6.46 3.37
CA LEU A 439 -21.30 6.21 4.23
C LEU A 439 -21.02 4.73 4.48
N GLU A 440 -22.07 3.89 4.45
CA GLU A 440 -21.92 2.44 4.59
C GLU A 440 -21.32 1.74 3.36
N LEU A 441 -21.29 2.41 2.21
CA LEU A 441 -20.78 1.85 0.95
C LEU A 441 -19.28 2.03 0.75
N PHE A 442 -18.65 2.95 1.48
CA PHE A 442 -17.22 3.24 1.35
C PHE A 442 -16.35 2.15 1.96
N GLN A 443 -15.13 2.01 1.44
CA GLN A 443 -14.15 1.05 1.93
C GLN A 443 -13.81 1.32 3.40
N LYS A 444 -14.03 0.33 4.25
CA LYS A 444 -13.72 0.38 5.68
C LYS A 444 -12.67 -0.65 6.05
N SER A 445 -11.66 -0.20 6.73
CA SER A 445 -10.55 -1.02 7.24
C SER A 445 -10.37 -0.78 8.72
N ILE A 446 -9.79 -1.76 9.42
CA ILE A 446 -9.50 -1.65 10.84
C ILE A 446 -8.02 -1.90 11.04
N ILE A 447 -7.41 -1.12 11.95
CA ILE A 447 -6.11 -1.40 12.51
C ILE A 447 -6.29 -1.75 13.99
N PHE A 448 -5.94 -2.99 14.32
CA PHE A 448 -5.79 -3.42 15.70
C PHE A 448 -4.34 -3.23 16.10
N PHE A 449 -4.11 -2.55 17.21
CA PHE A 449 -2.78 -2.24 17.72
C PHE A 449 -2.47 -3.10 18.94
N ASP A 450 -1.41 -3.89 18.88
CA ASP A 450 -0.90 -4.61 20.06
C ASP A 450 -0.11 -3.69 21.00
N LYS A 451 0.37 -2.56 20.48
CA LYS A 451 1.07 -1.50 21.23
C LYS A 451 0.50 -0.14 20.93
N LYS A 452 0.51 0.75 21.91
CA LYS A 452 0.07 2.15 21.74
C LYS A 452 1.04 2.99 20.91
N GLU A 453 2.23 2.51 20.67
CA GLU A 453 3.24 3.16 19.84
C GLU A 453 3.82 2.14 18.88
N THR A 454 3.88 2.48 17.59
CA THR A 454 4.50 1.65 16.56
C THR A 454 5.32 2.50 15.59
N PRO A 455 6.50 2.01 15.16
CA PRO A 455 7.31 2.71 14.18
C PRO A 455 6.72 2.56 12.78
N VAL A 456 6.65 3.68 12.05
CA VAL A 456 6.24 3.73 10.65
C VAL A 456 7.28 4.46 9.84
N SER A 457 7.52 4.01 8.62
CA SER A 457 8.43 4.69 7.70
C SER A 457 7.66 5.47 6.63
N PHE A 458 8.27 6.54 6.13
CA PHE A 458 7.87 7.13 4.87
C PHE A 458 8.46 6.29 3.72
N PRO A 459 7.74 5.95 2.66
CA PRO A 459 6.46 6.52 2.21
C PRO A 459 5.19 5.86 2.78
N GLY A 460 5.27 4.86 3.63
CA GLY A 460 4.07 4.31 4.26
C GLY A 460 4.17 2.81 4.53
N GLN A 461 4.98 2.42 5.52
CA GLN A 461 5.13 1.05 5.96
C GLN A 461 5.17 0.97 7.49
N PHE A 462 4.47 0.01 8.08
CA PHE A 462 4.68 -0.39 9.47
C PHE A 462 5.97 -1.22 9.56
N LEU A 463 6.91 -0.78 10.39
CA LEU A 463 8.21 -1.46 10.55
C LEU A 463 8.18 -2.61 11.55
N SER A 464 7.11 -2.74 12.30
CA SER A 464 6.87 -3.84 13.24
C SER A 464 5.57 -4.54 12.86
N PRO A 465 5.59 -5.50 11.92
CA PRO A 465 4.38 -6.18 11.44
C PRO A 465 3.61 -6.92 12.54
N ARG A 466 4.28 -7.27 13.65
CA ARG A 466 3.65 -7.93 14.81
C ARG A 466 2.87 -6.97 15.72
N ASP A 467 3.12 -5.66 15.60
CA ASP A 467 2.47 -4.65 16.44
C ASP A 467 1.10 -4.23 15.91
N VAL A 468 0.74 -4.67 14.68
CA VAL A 468 -0.51 -4.30 14.02
C VAL A 468 -1.16 -5.49 13.33
N THR A 469 -2.49 -5.52 13.35
CA THR A 469 -3.29 -6.49 12.60
C THR A 469 -4.36 -5.73 11.82
N PHE A 470 -4.61 -6.14 10.58
CA PHE A 470 -5.59 -5.51 9.72
C PHE A 470 -6.89 -6.29 9.66
N GLY A 471 -8.01 -5.56 9.72
CA GLY A 471 -9.36 -6.05 9.45
C GLY A 471 -9.99 -5.33 8.26
N GLY A 472 -11.20 -5.74 7.90
CA GLY A 472 -11.99 -5.08 6.86
C GLY A 472 -11.36 -5.18 5.48
N TRP A 473 -11.43 -4.07 4.73
CA TRP A 473 -11.00 -4.00 3.34
C TRP A 473 -9.51 -4.34 3.14
N TRP A 474 -8.60 -3.86 4.01
CA TRP A 474 -7.17 -4.17 3.89
C TRP A 474 -6.84 -5.65 4.11
N ARG A 475 -7.66 -6.33 4.92
CA ARG A 475 -7.54 -7.78 5.05
C ARG A 475 -8.08 -8.52 3.84
N TRP A 476 -9.11 -7.99 3.19
CA TRP A 476 -9.71 -8.55 1.99
C TRP A 476 -8.74 -8.55 0.81
N GLY A 477 -8.09 -7.41 0.52
CA GLY A 477 -7.09 -7.27 -0.54
C GLY A 477 -5.80 -8.05 -0.27
N ALA A 478 -5.33 -8.03 0.99
CA ALA A 478 -4.13 -8.72 1.43
C ALA A 478 -2.93 -8.54 0.47
N PHE A 479 -2.20 -9.61 0.14
CA PHE A 479 -0.96 -9.54 -0.65
C PHE A 479 -1.20 -9.21 -2.13
N SER A 480 -2.34 -9.57 -2.69
CA SER A 480 -2.64 -9.30 -4.11
C SER A 480 -2.82 -7.83 -4.44
N ASP A 481 -3.11 -6.99 -3.45
CA ASP A 481 -3.28 -5.54 -3.62
C ASP A 481 -2.05 -4.75 -3.15
N VAL A 482 -0.98 -5.45 -2.72
CA VAL A 482 0.26 -4.79 -2.30
C VAL A 482 1.01 -4.23 -3.51
N LEU A 483 1.39 -2.96 -3.39
CA LEU A 483 2.20 -2.25 -4.36
C LEU A 483 3.61 -2.01 -3.81
N PRO A 484 4.61 -1.91 -4.69
CA PRO A 484 5.95 -1.54 -4.25
C PRO A 484 5.93 -0.14 -3.61
N LEU A 485 6.73 0.06 -2.56
CA LEU A 485 6.84 1.34 -1.84
C LEU A 485 7.23 2.51 -2.75
N ASN A 486 7.85 2.19 -3.88
CA ASN A 486 8.20 3.16 -4.90
C ASN A 486 7.11 3.42 -5.94
N TYR A 487 5.97 2.76 -5.87
CA TYR A 487 4.84 3.08 -6.74
C TYR A 487 4.33 4.50 -6.49
N ARG A 488 3.99 5.18 -7.56
CA ARG A 488 3.32 6.49 -7.55
C ARG A 488 2.24 6.47 -8.60
N PRO A 489 1.00 6.85 -8.26
CA PRO A 489 -0.05 7.02 -9.26
C PRO A 489 0.38 8.06 -10.29
N THR A 490 0.02 7.82 -11.55
CA THR A 490 0.39 8.66 -12.69
C THR A 490 -0.56 9.85 -12.91
N ASN A 491 -1.70 9.88 -12.19
CA ASN A 491 -2.73 10.92 -12.31
C ASN A 491 -2.82 11.81 -11.07
#